data_8c3945403add38e2516ecd360e2002fd
#
_entry.id   8c3945403add38e2516ecd360e2002fd
#
_cell.length_a   1.000
_cell.length_b   1.000
_cell.length_c   1.000
_cell.angle_alpha   90.00
_cell.angle_beta   90.00
_cell.angle_gamma   90.00
#
_symmetry.space_group_name_H-M   'P 1'
#
loop_
_entity.id
_entity.type
_entity.pdbx_description
1 polymer ?
#
loop_
_entity_poly.entity_id
_entity_poly.type
_entity_poly.pdbx_seq_one_letter_code
_entity_poly.pdbx_strand_id
1 'polypeptide(L)'
;MTEIYEEISKLSDKFRTMAFGLTPDENEVNEAVQELMMYFLQMNTETLKAIYDKDGIDGVTRYGAVALRRALTSPRSNYYYKYKKYYTHID
;
A
#
# COMPACT_ATOMS: atom_id res chain seq x y z
N MET A 1 3.95 19.86 5.89
CA MET A 1 3.95 18.69 4.99
C MET A 1 5.16 17.79 5.18
N THR A 2 6.34 18.34 5.44
CA THR A 2 7.54 17.53 5.68
C THR A 2 7.35 16.55 6.83
N GLU A 3 6.74 17.01 7.92
CA GLU A 3 6.49 16.15 9.08
C GLU A 3 5.56 14.98 8.76
N ILE A 4 4.55 15.20 7.92
CA ILE A 4 3.64 14.15 7.50
C ILE A 4 4.38 13.10 6.68
N TYR A 5 5.24 13.52 5.76
CA TYR A 5 6.03 12.59 4.95
C TYR A 5 7.04 11.81 5.78
N GLU A 6 7.62 12.43 6.81
CA GLU A 6 8.50 11.72 7.73
C GLU A 6 7.75 10.62 8.48
N GLU A 7 6.55 10.91 8.97
CA GLU A 7 5.73 9.92 9.65
C GLU A 7 5.31 8.80 8.70
N ILE A 8 4.96 9.14 7.47
CA ILE A 8 4.58 8.14 6.45
C ILE A 8 5.78 7.23 6.15
N SER A 9 6.98 7.79 6.03
CA SER A 9 8.16 6.98 5.74
C SER A 9 8.43 5.94 6.83
N LYS A 10 8.07 6.24 8.06
CA LYS A 10 8.21 5.30 9.19
C LYS A 10 7.19 4.18 9.16
N LEU A 11 6.14 4.30 8.36
CA LEU A 11 5.10 3.27 8.23
C LEU A 11 5.50 2.13 7.28
N SER A 12 6.61 2.26 6.58
CA SER A 12 7.03 1.28 5.59
C SER A 12 7.08 -0.14 6.16
N ASP A 13 7.70 -0.33 7.32
CA ASP A 13 7.78 -1.64 7.95
C ASP A 13 6.42 -2.17 8.38
N LYS A 14 5.56 -1.30 8.87
CA LYS A 14 4.21 -1.67 9.26
C LYS A 14 3.40 -2.14 8.05
N PHE A 15 3.51 -1.43 6.94
CA PHE A 15 2.85 -1.83 5.70
C PHE A 15 3.41 -3.15 5.17
N ARG A 16 4.72 -3.39 5.29
CA ARG A 16 5.31 -4.68 4.92
C ARG A 16 4.71 -5.82 5.74
N THR A 17 4.57 -5.62 7.04
CA THR A 17 3.96 -6.63 7.93
C THR A 17 2.51 -6.91 7.51
N MET A 18 1.74 -5.87 7.22
CA MET A 18 0.38 -6.02 6.72
C MET A 18 0.33 -6.79 5.41
N ALA A 19 1.22 -6.45 4.48
CA ALA A 19 1.27 -7.08 3.16
C ALA A 19 1.64 -8.56 3.26
N PHE A 20 2.55 -8.93 4.17
CA PHE A 20 2.87 -10.33 4.40
C PHE A 20 1.68 -11.14 4.94
N GLY A 21 0.75 -10.47 5.61
CA GLY A 21 -0.50 -11.11 6.03
C GLY A 21 -1.45 -11.39 4.86
N LEU A 22 -1.22 -10.76 3.70
CA LEU A 22 -2.07 -10.90 2.53
C LEU A 22 -1.46 -11.80 1.45
N THR A 23 -0.15 -11.91 1.40
CA THR A 23 0.57 -12.76 0.44
C THR A 23 1.89 -13.21 1.06
N PRO A 24 2.31 -14.47 0.82
CA PRO A 24 3.62 -14.94 1.27
C PRO A 24 4.77 -14.54 0.33
N ASP A 25 4.48 -13.98 -0.82
CA ASP A 25 5.49 -13.63 -1.82
C ASP A 25 6.18 -12.32 -1.46
N GLU A 26 7.46 -12.41 -1.10
CA GLU A 26 8.24 -11.23 -0.72
C GLU A 26 8.33 -10.19 -1.83
N ASN A 27 8.41 -10.61 -3.09
CA ASN A 27 8.48 -9.69 -4.21
C ASN A 27 7.18 -8.91 -4.36
N GLU A 28 6.03 -9.57 -4.21
CA GLU A 28 4.74 -8.89 -4.21
C GLU A 28 4.64 -7.89 -3.07
N VAL A 29 5.10 -8.28 -1.88
CA VAL A 29 5.09 -7.39 -0.72
C VAL A 29 5.92 -6.14 -0.98
N ASN A 30 7.15 -6.32 -1.46
CA ASN A 30 8.05 -5.19 -1.71
C ASN A 30 7.48 -4.24 -2.78
N GLU A 31 6.96 -4.78 -3.86
CA GLU A 31 6.37 -3.95 -4.92
C GLU A 31 5.13 -3.20 -4.43
N ALA A 32 4.25 -3.87 -3.71
CA ALA A 32 3.03 -3.25 -3.20
C ALA A 32 3.33 -2.12 -2.23
N VAL A 33 4.28 -2.33 -1.32
CA VAL A 33 4.67 -1.31 -0.36
C VAL A 33 5.33 -0.13 -1.06
N GLN A 34 6.23 -0.38 -2.01
CA GLN A 34 6.86 0.69 -2.78
C GLN A 34 5.83 1.52 -3.53
N GLU A 35 4.89 0.88 -4.21
CA GLU A 35 3.84 1.59 -4.94
C GLU A 35 2.96 2.41 -4.00
N LEU A 36 2.64 1.86 -2.83
CA LEU A 36 1.86 2.59 -1.84
C LEU A 36 2.60 3.83 -1.35
N MET A 37 3.89 3.69 -1.03
CA MET A 37 4.68 4.82 -0.56
C MET A 37 4.79 5.89 -1.63
N MET A 38 5.00 5.50 -2.89
CA MET A 38 5.01 6.43 -4.01
C MET A 38 3.65 7.11 -4.19
N TYR A 39 2.56 6.37 -4.00
CA TYR A 39 1.22 6.92 -4.09
C TYR A 39 1.01 8.04 -3.09
N PHE A 40 1.46 7.85 -1.84
CA PHE A 40 1.38 8.92 -0.85
C PHE A 40 2.21 10.14 -1.23
N LEU A 41 3.41 9.93 -1.80
CA LEU A 41 4.26 11.03 -2.24
C LEU A 41 3.67 11.81 -3.40
N GLN A 42 2.89 11.16 -4.26
CA GLN A 42 2.27 11.76 -5.43
C GLN A 42 0.86 12.28 -5.16
N MET A 43 0.28 11.90 -4.04
CA MET A 43 -1.07 12.33 -3.67
C MET A 43 -1.13 13.85 -3.53
N ASN A 44 -2.26 14.42 -3.93
CA ASN A 44 -2.52 15.84 -3.71
C ASN A 44 -2.30 16.17 -2.23
N THR A 45 -1.48 17.20 -1.97
CA THR A 45 -1.10 17.55 -0.60
C THR A 45 -2.30 17.93 0.25
N GLU A 46 -3.30 18.55 -0.33
CA GLU A 46 -4.51 18.94 0.40
C GLU A 46 -5.31 17.72 0.81
N THR A 47 -5.38 16.70 -0.05
CA THR A 47 -6.06 15.44 0.26
C THR A 47 -5.35 14.70 1.38
N LEU A 48 -4.03 14.59 1.29
CA LEU A 48 -3.23 13.94 2.32
C LEU A 48 -3.35 14.66 3.65
N LYS A 49 -3.26 15.97 3.62
CA LYS A 49 -3.42 16.79 4.81
C LYS A 49 -4.81 16.64 5.44
N ALA A 50 -5.84 16.53 4.62
CA ALA A 50 -7.20 16.33 5.11
C ALA A 50 -7.35 14.98 5.84
N ILE A 51 -6.76 13.92 5.29
CA ILE A 51 -6.75 12.61 5.94
C ILE A 51 -6.03 12.69 7.29
N TYR A 52 -4.87 13.33 7.29
CA TYR A 52 -4.05 13.46 8.49
C TYR A 52 -4.74 14.33 9.56
N ASP A 53 -5.32 15.46 9.15
CA ASP A 53 -6.00 16.37 10.08
C ASP A 53 -7.23 15.75 10.72
N LYS A 54 -7.91 14.86 10.00
CA LYS A 54 -9.11 14.19 10.51
C LYS A 54 -8.77 13.10 11.52
N ASP A 55 -7.85 12.20 11.18
CA ASP A 55 -7.61 10.97 11.94
C ASP A 55 -6.14 10.78 12.31
N GLY A 56 -5.28 11.73 12.00
CA GLY A 56 -3.86 11.64 12.27
C GLY A 56 -3.18 10.55 11.45
N ILE A 57 -2.06 10.06 11.96
CA ILE A 57 -1.30 9.01 11.26
C ILE A 57 -2.09 7.68 11.19
N ASP A 58 -3.02 7.46 12.11
CA ASP A 58 -3.88 6.28 12.07
C ASP A 58 -4.78 6.28 10.83
N GLY A 59 -5.25 7.44 10.41
CA GLY A 59 -6.05 7.58 9.20
C GLY A 59 -5.24 7.23 7.97
N VAL A 60 -4.00 7.70 7.90
CA VAL A 60 -3.08 7.37 6.81
C VAL A 60 -2.79 5.87 6.80
N THR A 61 -2.57 5.29 7.97
CA THR A 61 -2.30 3.86 8.11
C THR A 61 -3.48 3.03 7.61
N ARG A 62 -4.71 3.39 7.99
CA ARG A 62 -5.92 2.69 7.53
C ARG A 62 -6.09 2.81 6.02
N TYR A 63 -5.84 3.99 5.48
CA TYR A 63 -5.90 4.21 4.04
C TYR A 63 -4.92 3.28 3.32
N GLY A 64 -3.69 3.20 3.82
CA GLY A 64 -2.68 2.31 3.27
C GLY A 64 -3.05 0.83 3.39
N ALA A 65 -3.63 0.43 4.51
CA ALA A 65 -4.08 -0.95 4.71
C ALA A 65 -5.14 -1.36 3.68
N VAL A 66 -6.11 -0.50 3.41
CA VAL A 66 -7.14 -0.74 2.40
C VAL A 66 -6.52 -0.82 1.01
N ALA A 67 -5.59 0.09 0.70
CA ALA A 67 -4.92 0.11 -0.60
C ALA A 67 -4.10 -1.17 -0.82
N LEU A 68 -3.35 -1.63 0.18
CA LEU A 68 -2.59 -2.87 0.11
C LEU A 68 -3.51 -4.07 -0.11
N ARG A 69 -4.60 -4.13 0.63
CA ARG A 69 -5.56 -5.23 0.49
C ARG A 69 -6.12 -5.27 -0.93
N ARG A 70 -6.51 -4.13 -1.48
CA ARG A 70 -7.01 -4.05 -2.86
C ARG A 70 -5.95 -4.48 -3.87
N ALA A 71 -4.72 -4.02 -3.68
CA ALA A 71 -3.63 -4.33 -4.60
C ALA A 71 -3.28 -5.82 -4.60
N LEU A 72 -3.30 -6.47 -3.44
CA LEU A 72 -2.82 -7.83 -3.29
C LEU A 72 -3.91 -8.91 -3.39
N THR A 73 -5.18 -8.52 -3.25
CA THR A 73 -6.28 -9.50 -3.26
C THR A 73 -7.29 -9.27 -4.38
N SER A 74 -7.34 -8.08 -4.98
CA SER A 74 -8.30 -7.78 -6.04
C SER A 74 -7.92 -8.49 -7.35
N PRO A 75 -8.85 -9.19 -7.99
CA PRO A 75 -8.58 -9.80 -9.31
C PRO A 75 -8.24 -8.79 -10.40
N ARG A 76 -8.58 -7.52 -10.19
CA ARG A 76 -8.30 -6.44 -11.16
C ARG A 76 -7.02 -5.69 -10.85
N SER A 77 -6.29 -6.07 -9.79
CA SER A 77 -5.03 -5.42 -9.47
C SER A 77 -3.94 -5.84 -10.45
N ASN A 78 -2.92 -5.00 -10.59
CA ASN A 78 -1.75 -5.33 -11.40
C ASN A 78 -1.06 -6.59 -10.91
N TYR A 79 -1.05 -6.82 -9.59
CA TYR A 79 -0.43 -8.00 -9.00
C TYR A 79 -1.15 -9.27 -9.41
N TYR A 80 -2.47 -9.25 -9.40
CA TYR A 80 -3.25 -10.40 -9.84
C TYR A 80 -2.94 -10.75 -11.29
N TYR A 81 -2.99 -9.78 -12.19
CA TYR A 81 -2.74 -10.03 -13.61
C TYR A 81 -1.29 -10.38 -13.90
N LYS A 82 -0.35 -9.77 -13.18
CA LYS A 82 1.08 -9.99 -13.43
C LYS A 82 1.56 -11.34 -12.91
N TYR A 83 1.06 -11.81 -11.78
CA TYR A 83 1.57 -13.00 -11.11
C TYR A 83 0.56 -14.13 -11.02
N LYS A 84 -0.61 -13.89 -10.49
CA LYS A 84 -1.58 -14.94 -10.19
C LYS A 84 -2.31 -15.46 -11.41
N LYS A 85 -2.60 -14.61 -12.37
CA LYS A 85 -3.24 -15.01 -13.62
C LYS A 85 -2.36 -15.96 -14.41
N TYR A 86 -1.06 -15.70 -14.43
CA TYR A 86 -0.11 -16.57 -15.10
C TYR A 86 -0.07 -17.95 -14.47
N TYR A 87 -0.03 -18.03 -13.16
CA TYR A 87 -0.04 -19.29 -12.45
C TYR A 87 -1.29 -20.10 -12.75
N THR A 88 -2.43 -19.45 -12.80
CA THR A 88 -3.69 -20.10 -13.10
C THR A 88 -3.70 -20.71 -14.51
N HIS A 89 -3.05 -20.05 -15.45
CA HIS A 89 -2.97 -20.55 -16.83
C HIS A 89 -1.97 -21.68 -17.02
N ILE A 90 -0.97 -21.75 -16.21
CA ILE A 90 0.06 -22.80 -16.30
C ILE A 90 -0.43 -24.12 -15.72
N ASP A 91 -1.26 -24.03 -14.71
CA ASP A 91 -1.86 -25.21 -14.07
C ASP A 91 -2.98 -25.79 -14.91
#